data_0ae01bec62e228309b5a09b6212a819e
#
_entry.id   0ae01bec62e228309b5a09b6212a819e
#
_cell.length_a   1.000
_cell.length_b   1.000
_cell.length_c   1.000
_cell.angle_alpha   90.00
_cell.angle_beta   90.00
_cell.angle_gamma   90.00
#
_symmetry.space_group_name_H-M   'P 1'
#
loop_
_entity.id
_entity.type
_entity.pdbx_description
1 polymer ?
#
loop_
_entity_poly.entity_id
_entity_poly.type
_entity_poly.pdbx_seq_one_letter_code
_entity_poly.pdbx_strand_id
1 'polypeptide(L)' 'MKCSICRNDIEPLLNESGQVCWDQGHNPAPIAYDNIGNLMPEDARCCNKCNKDVIDL' A
#
# COMPACT_ATOMS: atom_id res chain seq x y z
N MET A 1 7.92 5.40 2.91
CA MET A 1 7.60 3.95 3.00
C MET A 1 7.33 3.40 1.62
N LYS A 2 7.82 2.23 1.32
CA LYS A 2 7.64 1.58 0.02
C LYS A 2 6.45 0.63 0.02
N CYS A 3 5.73 0.60 -1.10
CA CYS A 3 4.68 -0.39 -1.32
C CYS A 3 5.29 -1.79 -1.38
N SER A 4 4.72 -2.73 -0.63
CA SER A 4 5.23 -4.11 -0.62
C SER A 4 4.85 -4.88 -1.89
N ILE A 5 3.87 -4.40 -2.65
CA ILE A 5 3.41 -5.07 -3.87
C ILE A 5 4.20 -4.60 -5.08
N CYS A 6 4.18 -3.31 -5.39
CA CYS A 6 4.79 -2.76 -6.61
C CYS A 6 6.14 -2.10 -6.40
N ARG A 7 6.59 -1.97 -5.17
CA ARG A 7 7.88 -1.38 -4.77
C ARG A 7 8.01 0.12 -5.01
N ASN A 8 6.95 0.78 -5.45
CA ASN A 8 6.92 2.24 -5.57
C ASN A 8 6.67 2.89 -4.21
N ASP A 9 6.96 4.18 -4.10
CA ASP A 9 6.69 4.93 -2.88
C ASP A 9 5.19 4.97 -2.58
N ILE A 10 4.84 4.87 -1.30
CA ILE A 10 3.47 5.05 -0.84
C ILE A 10 3.22 6.56 -0.69
N GLU A 11 2.23 7.07 -1.42
CA GLU A 11 1.85 8.48 -1.35
C GLU A 11 1.15 8.77 -0.02
N PRO A 12 1.53 9.84 0.69
CA PRO A 12 0.84 10.23 1.91
C PRO A 12 -0.55 10.78 1.58
N LEU A 13 -1.50 10.53 2.48
CA LEU A 13 -2.82 11.17 2.41
C LEU A 13 -2.74 12.53 3.10
N LEU A 14 -3.20 13.56 2.38
CA LEU A 14 -3.19 14.93 2.88
C LEU A 14 -4.61 15.36 3.27
N ASN A 15 -4.72 16.18 4.31
CA ASN A 15 -5.98 16.81 4.68
C ASN A 15 -6.22 18.07 3.85
N GLU A 16 -7.31 18.79 4.12
CA GLU A 16 -7.66 20.02 3.41
C GLU A 16 -6.61 21.11 3.52
N SER A 17 -5.84 21.10 4.61
CA SER A 17 -4.76 22.05 4.84
C SER A 17 -3.43 21.65 4.20
N GLY A 18 -3.37 20.50 3.55
CA GLY A 18 -2.15 19.99 2.94
C GLY A 18 -1.21 19.28 3.91
N GLN A 19 -1.67 19.01 5.12
CA GLN A 19 -0.87 18.27 6.11
C GLN A 19 -1.06 16.78 5.96
N VAL A 20 0.00 16.00 6.27
CA VAL A 20 -0.06 14.55 6.20
C VAL A 20 -0.98 14.00 7.28
N CYS A 21 -2.08 13.37 6.86
CA CYS A 21 -3.01 12.67 7.74
C CYS A 21 -2.58 11.23 7.99
N TRP A 22 -2.04 10.59 6.95
CA TRP A 22 -1.69 9.18 6.97
C TRP A 22 -0.62 8.91 5.93
N ASP A 23 0.45 8.25 6.31
CA ASP A 23 1.58 7.99 5.42
C ASP A 23 2.01 6.51 5.41
N GLN A 24 1.25 5.63 6.06
CA GLN A 24 1.62 4.22 6.21
C GLN A 24 0.95 3.29 5.20
N GLY A 25 0.24 3.84 4.23
CA GLY A 25 -0.41 3.06 3.18
C GLY A 25 -1.60 2.26 3.66
N HIS A 26 -1.86 1.14 2.98
CA HIS A 26 -3.03 0.29 3.23
C HIS A 26 -2.61 -1.14 3.52
N ASN A 27 -3.49 -1.89 4.18
CA ASN A 27 -3.30 -3.32 4.40
C ASN A 27 -3.50 -4.06 3.07
N PRO A 28 -2.51 -4.83 2.57
CA PRO A 28 -2.62 -5.52 1.28
C PRO A 28 -3.45 -6.80 1.32
N ALA A 29 -3.86 -7.29 2.49
CA ALA A 29 -4.67 -8.50 2.57
C ALA A 29 -5.98 -8.35 1.77
N PRO A 30 -6.47 -9.39 1.07
CA PRO A 30 -6.00 -10.76 1.11
C PRO A 30 -4.83 -11.09 0.17
N ILE A 31 -4.22 -10.11 -0.47
CA ILE A 31 -3.05 -10.34 -1.32
C ILE A 31 -1.88 -10.73 -0.43
N ALA A 32 -1.30 -11.92 -0.66
CA ALA A 32 -0.20 -12.43 0.15
C ALA A 32 1.15 -12.30 -0.54
N TYR A 33 1.17 -12.11 -1.87
CA TYR A 33 2.39 -12.06 -2.67
C TYR A 33 2.53 -10.72 -3.38
N ASP A 34 3.78 -10.28 -3.55
CA ASP A 34 4.08 -9.07 -4.32
C ASP A 34 4.03 -9.36 -5.84
N ASN A 35 4.31 -8.32 -6.65
CA ASN A 35 4.26 -8.43 -8.12
C ASN A 35 5.26 -9.42 -8.71
N ILE A 36 6.30 -9.76 -7.97
CA ILE A 36 7.33 -10.70 -8.44
C ILE A 36 7.17 -12.09 -7.82
N GLY A 37 6.10 -12.31 -7.07
CA GLY A 37 5.75 -13.63 -6.55
C GLY A 37 6.37 -13.99 -5.21
N ASN A 38 6.95 -13.03 -4.49
CA ASN A 38 7.50 -13.24 -3.16
C ASN A 38 6.44 -13.03 -2.08
N LEU A 39 6.43 -13.90 -1.08
CA LEU A 39 5.54 -13.74 0.08
C LEU A 39 5.87 -12.45 0.83
N MET A 40 4.85 -11.63 1.06
CA MET A 40 5.02 -10.40 1.80
C MET A 40 5.03 -10.63 3.31
N PRO A 41 5.74 -9.77 4.09
CA PRO A 41 5.74 -9.87 5.55
C PRO A 41 4.39 -9.48 6.16
N GLU A 42 4.20 -9.80 7.44
CA GLU A 42 2.95 -9.46 8.15
C GLU A 42 2.69 -7.96 8.24
N ASP A 43 3.75 -7.16 8.28
CA ASP A 43 3.66 -5.71 8.35
C ASP A 43 3.66 -5.04 6.98
N ALA A 44 3.43 -5.81 5.91
CA ALA A 44 3.37 -5.28 4.55
C ALA A 44 2.31 -4.20 4.41
N ARG A 45 2.64 -3.18 3.61
CA ARG A 45 1.73 -2.07 3.30
C ARG A 45 1.72 -1.84 1.81
N CYS A 46 0.61 -1.40 1.27
CA CYS A 46 0.48 -1.13 -0.15
C CYS A 46 0.08 0.33 -0.42
N CYS A 47 0.40 0.81 -1.62
CA CYS A 47 0.04 2.15 -2.04
C CYS A 47 -1.44 2.23 -2.44
N ASN A 48 -1.93 3.46 -2.67
CA ASN A 48 -3.31 3.68 -3.08
C ASN A 48 -3.68 2.92 -4.36
N LYS A 49 -2.76 2.88 -5.31
CA LYS A 49 -2.97 2.20 -6.58
C LYS A 49 -3.15 0.69 -6.39
N CYS A 50 -2.30 0.07 -5.58
CA CYS A 50 -2.41 -1.35 -5.28
C CYS A 50 -3.62 -1.65 -4.41
N ASN A 51 -4.02 -0.71 -3.55
CA ASN A 51 -5.20 -0.87 -2.70
C ASN A 51 -6.48 -1.02 -3.52
N LYS A 52 -6.56 -0.39 -4.69
CA LYS A 52 -7.70 -0.59 -5.59
C LYS A 52 -7.81 -2.04 -6.03
N ASP A 53 -6.69 -2.69 -6.33
CA ASP A 53 -6.66 -4.10 -6.69
C ASP A 53 -7.12 -4.99 -5.53
N VAL A 54 -6.75 -4.62 -4.30
CA VAL A 54 -7.20 -5.33 -3.10
C VAL A 54 -8.72 -5.25 -2.95
N ILE A 55 -9.29 -4.06 -3.15
CA ILE A 55 -10.73 -3.83 -3.02
C ILE A 55 -11.51 -4.58 -4.11
N ASP A 56 -10.95 -4.69 -5.29
CA ASP A 56 -11.59 -5.32 -6.45
C ASP A 56 -11.53 -6.85 -6.44
N LEU A 57 -10.90 -7.44 -5.45
CA LEU A 57 -10.80 -8.91 -5.34
C LEU A 57 -12.14 -9.57 -4.99
#